data_70da6d813f3752f96e7c5a4ae607a95d
#
_entry.id   70da6d813f3752f96e7c5a4ae607a95d
#
_cell.length_a   1.000
_cell.length_b   1.000
_cell.length_c   1.000
_cell.angle_alpha   90.00
_cell.angle_beta   90.00
_cell.angle_gamma   90.00
#
_symmetry.space_group_name_H-M   'P 1'
#
loop_
_entity.id
_entity.type
_entity.pdbx_description
1 polymer ?
#
loop_
_entity_poly.entity_id
_entity_poly.type
_entity_poly.pdbx_seq_one_letter_code
_entity_poly.pdbx_strand_id
1 'polypeptide(L)'
;MTSKKLVEEFLAQKNIAVVGVSRKKTKFGNAIYRELKQKDYKVFAVNPNMSEFEGDTCYSDLLSIPEKVDAVVINVPPMQTEKVVREVNEAGIKKVWLQQGSQSDEAINYCEENGIDCISNECILMFAQPSAFIHRAHKWVWGVFGKLPQ
;
A
#
# COMPACT_ATOMS: atom_id res chain seq x y z
N MET A 1 6.16 -2.33 -15.10
CA MET A 1 7.12 -1.33 -14.64
C MET A 1 6.41 -0.18 -13.93
N THR A 2 6.92 0.22 -12.78
CA THR A 2 6.31 1.30 -12.01
C THR A 2 6.72 2.65 -12.59
N SER A 3 5.76 3.53 -12.80
CA SER A 3 6.01 4.87 -13.30
C SER A 3 5.85 5.91 -12.19
N LYS A 4 6.52 7.04 -12.35
CA LYS A 4 6.37 8.15 -11.42
C LYS A 4 4.91 8.59 -11.31
N LYS A 5 4.20 8.58 -12.43
CA LYS A 5 2.79 8.96 -12.47
C LYS A 5 1.95 8.04 -11.59
N LEU A 6 2.18 6.73 -11.65
CA LEU A 6 1.43 5.78 -10.83
C LEU A 6 1.69 6.01 -9.35
N VAL A 7 2.94 6.31 -8.99
CA VAL A 7 3.30 6.61 -7.59
C VAL A 7 2.59 7.87 -7.12
N GLU A 8 2.64 8.93 -7.90
CA GLU A 8 2.01 10.19 -7.54
C GLU A 8 0.49 10.04 -7.41
N GLU A 9 -0.14 9.31 -8.33
CA GLU A 9 -1.57 9.07 -8.26
C GLU A 9 -1.95 8.24 -7.04
N PHE A 10 -1.13 7.25 -6.69
CA PHE A 10 -1.38 6.45 -5.50
C PHE A 10 -1.32 7.31 -4.25
N LEU A 11 -0.25 8.10 -4.11
CA LEU A 11 -0.03 8.92 -2.92
C LEU A 11 -1.01 10.09 -2.81
N ALA A 12 -1.73 10.41 -3.88
CA ALA A 12 -2.77 11.44 -3.85
C ALA A 12 -4.10 10.92 -3.30
N GLN A 13 -4.24 9.62 -3.10
CA GLN A 13 -5.46 9.04 -2.54
C GLN A 13 -5.54 9.33 -1.04
N LYS A 14 -6.74 9.30 -0.49
CA LYS A 14 -6.96 9.64 0.92
C LYS A 14 -7.23 8.43 1.80
N ASN A 15 -7.99 7.48 1.30
CA ASN A 15 -8.40 6.30 2.07
C ASN A 15 -7.59 5.10 1.61
N ILE A 16 -6.67 4.66 2.45
CA ILE A 16 -5.72 3.59 2.10
C ILE A 16 -5.84 2.45 3.09
N ALA A 17 -6.02 1.24 2.59
CA ALA A 17 -5.98 0.04 3.41
C ALA A 17 -4.56 -0.54 3.41
N VAL A 18 -4.11 -1.03 4.56
CA VAL A 18 -2.83 -1.72 4.69
C VAL A 18 -3.12 -3.17 5.04
N VAL A 19 -2.86 -4.06 4.09
CA VAL A 19 -3.02 -5.50 4.29
C VAL A 19 -1.65 -6.05 4.69
N GLY A 20 -1.55 -6.55 5.92
CA GLY A 20 -0.28 -7.07 6.42
C GLY A 20 0.17 -6.46 7.74
N VAL A 21 -0.73 -5.79 8.47
CA VAL A 21 -0.42 -5.41 9.86
C VAL A 21 -0.39 -6.68 10.70
N SER A 22 0.33 -6.63 11.82
CA SER A 22 0.57 -7.83 12.62
C SER A 22 0.63 -7.49 14.10
N ARG A 23 0.36 -8.49 14.94
CA ARG A 23 0.56 -8.37 16.39
C ARG A 23 2.02 -8.17 16.75
N LYS A 24 2.92 -8.62 15.91
CA LYS A 24 4.36 -8.41 16.14
C LYS A 24 4.71 -6.97 15.80
N LYS A 25 5.06 -6.20 16.82
CA LYS A 25 5.30 -4.75 16.68
C LYS A 25 6.36 -4.39 15.66
N THR A 26 7.29 -5.29 15.40
CA THR A 26 8.40 -5.05 14.48
C THR A 26 8.09 -5.35 13.02
N LYS A 27 6.90 -5.85 12.72
CA LYS A 27 6.54 -6.14 11.33
C LYS A 27 6.43 -4.86 10.50
N PHE A 28 6.91 -4.94 9.27
CA PHE A 28 7.02 -3.79 8.39
C PHE A 28 5.67 -3.16 8.04
N GLY A 29 4.62 -3.98 7.91
CA GLY A 29 3.27 -3.48 7.66
C GLY A 29 2.79 -2.53 8.74
N ASN A 30 3.23 -2.74 9.98
CA ASN A 30 2.87 -1.86 11.09
C ASN A 30 3.52 -0.49 10.92
N ALA A 31 4.79 -0.47 10.47
CA ALA A 31 5.49 0.78 10.22
C ALA A 31 4.80 1.58 9.10
N ILE A 32 4.36 0.89 8.05
CA ILE A 32 3.63 1.51 6.96
C ILE A 32 2.34 2.15 7.47
N TYR A 33 1.58 1.40 8.26
CA TYR A 33 0.33 1.86 8.83
C TYR A 33 0.52 3.15 9.64
N ARG A 34 1.51 3.14 10.53
CA ARG A 34 1.78 4.29 11.39
C ARG A 34 2.22 5.51 10.58
N GLU A 35 3.08 5.30 9.60
CA GLU A 35 3.62 6.38 8.79
C GLU A 35 2.54 7.05 7.97
N LEU A 36 1.69 6.28 7.33
CA LEU A 36 0.58 6.82 6.56
C LEU A 36 -0.41 7.57 7.45
N LYS A 37 -0.67 7.03 8.64
CA LYS A 37 -1.58 7.68 9.58
C LYS A 37 -1.04 9.04 10.03
N GLN A 38 0.26 9.14 10.25
CA GLN A 38 0.90 10.40 10.63
C GLN A 38 0.82 11.45 9.52
N LYS A 39 0.65 11.03 8.30
CA LYS A 39 0.55 11.93 7.14
C LYS A 39 -0.86 12.29 6.77
N ASP A 40 -1.77 12.06 7.69
CA ASP A 40 -3.19 12.42 7.54
C ASP A 40 -3.95 11.58 6.52
N TYR A 41 -3.41 10.44 6.12
CA TYR A 41 -4.21 9.48 5.38
C TYR A 41 -5.22 8.83 6.30
N LYS A 42 -6.38 8.51 5.79
CA LYS A 42 -7.32 7.65 6.51
C LYS A 42 -6.91 6.21 6.22
N VAL A 43 -6.40 5.54 7.23
CA VAL A 43 -5.79 4.23 7.05
C VAL A 43 -6.63 3.15 7.71
N PHE A 44 -6.82 2.04 6.99
CA PHE A 44 -7.58 0.88 7.49
C PHE A 44 -6.62 -0.29 7.63
N ALA A 45 -6.58 -0.87 8.83
CA ALA A 45 -5.75 -2.05 9.08
C ALA A 45 -6.52 -3.30 8.66
N VAL A 46 -5.83 -4.21 7.97
CA VAL A 46 -6.44 -5.47 7.54
C VAL A 46 -5.56 -6.65 7.95
N ASN A 47 -6.15 -7.58 8.71
CA ASN A 47 -5.54 -8.84 9.09
C ASN A 47 -6.65 -9.79 9.50
N PRO A 48 -6.74 -10.98 8.88
CA PRO A 48 -7.84 -11.91 9.17
C PRO A 48 -7.86 -12.46 10.59
N ASN A 49 -6.75 -12.30 11.33
CA ASN A 49 -6.61 -12.87 12.67
C ASN A 49 -6.70 -11.84 13.79
N MET A 50 -7.06 -10.60 13.45
CA MET A 50 -7.13 -9.51 14.44
C MET A 50 -8.41 -8.71 14.26
N SER A 51 -8.99 -8.24 15.38
CA SER A 51 -10.14 -7.35 15.33
C SER A 51 -9.80 -5.92 15.71
N GLU A 52 -8.61 -5.71 16.23
CA GLU A 52 -8.15 -4.39 16.66
C GLU A 52 -6.65 -4.27 16.44
N PHE A 53 -6.20 -3.09 16.03
CA PHE A 53 -4.80 -2.79 15.82
C PHE A 53 -4.50 -1.37 16.31
N GLU A 54 -3.68 -1.27 17.36
CA GLU A 54 -3.26 0.01 17.94
C GLU A 54 -4.41 0.98 18.21
N GLY A 55 -5.49 0.45 18.77
CA GLY A 55 -6.65 1.24 19.14
C GLY A 55 -7.67 1.47 18.02
N ASP A 56 -7.34 1.04 16.81
CA ASP A 56 -8.25 1.16 15.67
C ASP A 56 -8.86 -0.20 15.34
N THR A 57 -10.00 -0.18 14.67
CA THR A 57 -10.60 -1.42 14.19
C THR A 57 -9.69 -2.07 13.15
N CYS A 58 -9.48 -3.37 13.27
CA CYS A 58 -8.78 -4.14 12.25
C CYS A 58 -9.80 -5.01 11.54
N TYR A 59 -9.83 -4.93 10.22
CA TYR A 59 -10.82 -5.66 9.42
C TYR A 59 -10.23 -6.99 8.97
N SER A 60 -11.08 -8.00 8.89
CA SER A 60 -10.62 -9.34 8.50
C SER A 60 -10.24 -9.41 7.02
N ASP A 61 -10.88 -8.58 6.20
CA ASP A 61 -10.59 -8.50 4.77
C ASP A 61 -11.02 -7.11 4.24
N LEU A 62 -10.72 -6.86 2.97
CA LEU A 62 -11.03 -5.57 2.35
C LEU A 62 -12.54 -5.34 2.21
N LEU A 63 -13.28 -6.40 1.96
CA LEU A 63 -14.72 -6.29 1.74
C LEU A 63 -15.49 -5.97 3.02
N SER A 64 -14.86 -6.21 4.17
CA SER A 64 -15.48 -5.90 5.48
C SER A 64 -15.39 -4.43 5.84
N ILE A 65 -14.58 -3.64 5.15
CA ILE A 65 -14.41 -2.22 5.45
C ILE A 65 -15.67 -1.47 5.00
N PRO A 66 -16.35 -0.76 5.91
CA PRO A 66 -17.64 -0.11 5.55
C PRO A 66 -17.49 1.17 4.75
N GLU A 67 -16.29 1.72 4.70
CA GLU A 67 -16.03 2.96 3.98
C GLU A 67 -15.33 2.67 2.66
N LYS A 68 -15.40 3.63 1.73
CA LYS A 68 -14.72 3.48 0.46
C LYS A 68 -13.21 3.50 0.65
N VAL A 69 -12.54 2.49 0.11
CA VAL A 69 -11.08 2.42 0.08
C VAL A 69 -10.63 2.79 -1.32
N ASP A 70 -9.70 3.74 -1.41
CA ASP A 70 -9.22 4.25 -2.70
C ASP A 70 -8.01 3.47 -3.21
N ALA A 71 -7.20 2.96 -2.30
CA ALA A 71 -5.95 2.29 -2.65
C ALA A 71 -5.55 1.32 -1.54
N VAL A 72 -4.73 0.33 -1.88
CA VAL A 72 -4.33 -0.72 -0.94
C VAL A 72 -2.82 -0.92 -1.00
N VAL A 73 -2.19 -0.92 0.18
CA VAL A 73 -0.79 -1.35 0.32
C VAL A 73 -0.81 -2.80 0.78
N ILE A 74 -0.09 -3.65 0.08
CA ILE A 74 -0.06 -5.08 0.37
C ILE A 74 1.33 -5.47 0.85
N ASN A 75 1.43 -5.95 2.09
CA ASN A 75 2.69 -6.37 2.70
C ASN A 75 2.51 -7.75 3.33
N VAL A 76 2.39 -8.75 2.48
CA VAL A 76 2.21 -10.15 2.88
C VAL A 76 3.22 -11.01 2.10
N PRO A 77 3.44 -12.26 2.53
CA PRO A 77 4.31 -13.16 1.76
C PRO A 77 3.80 -13.30 0.31
N PRO A 78 4.71 -13.41 -0.66
CA PRO A 78 4.31 -13.42 -2.09
C PRO A 78 3.23 -14.44 -2.46
N MET A 79 3.22 -15.59 -1.77
CA MET A 79 2.21 -16.63 -2.07
C MET A 79 0.80 -16.21 -1.66
N GLN A 80 0.65 -15.16 -0.87
CA GLN A 80 -0.66 -14.66 -0.46
C GLN A 80 -1.10 -13.45 -1.27
N THR A 81 -0.20 -12.85 -2.01
CA THR A 81 -0.47 -11.58 -2.69
C THR A 81 -1.55 -11.70 -3.77
N GLU A 82 -1.55 -12.77 -4.54
CA GLU A 82 -2.57 -12.96 -5.57
C GLU A 82 -3.97 -13.00 -4.98
N LYS A 83 -4.14 -13.68 -3.85
CA LYS A 83 -5.42 -13.73 -3.18
C LYS A 83 -5.90 -12.34 -2.78
N VAL A 84 -4.98 -11.51 -2.30
CA VAL A 84 -5.31 -10.15 -1.88
C VAL A 84 -5.69 -9.28 -3.07
N VAL A 85 -4.97 -9.38 -4.20
CA VAL A 85 -5.33 -8.56 -5.36
C VAL A 85 -6.65 -9.00 -5.99
N ARG A 86 -7.03 -10.25 -5.86
CA ARG A 86 -8.37 -10.69 -6.27
C ARG A 86 -9.44 -10.03 -5.42
N GLU A 87 -9.19 -9.93 -4.14
CA GLU A 87 -10.08 -9.24 -3.20
C GLU A 87 -10.17 -7.74 -3.53
N VAL A 88 -9.05 -7.13 -3.89
CA VAL A 88 -9.01 -5.74 -4.35
C VAL A 88 -9.95 -5.55 -5.53
N ASN A 89 -9.90 -6.47 -6.49
CA ASN A 89 -10.77 -6.41 -7.66
C ASN A 89 -12.25 -6.56 -7.29
N GLU A 90 -12.55 -7.50 -6.40
CA GLU A 90 -13.92 -7.69 -5.92
C GLU A 90 -14.47 -6.45 -5.23
N ALA A 91 -13.60 -5.73 -4.51
CA ALA A 91 -13.99 -4.51 -3.82
C ALA A 91 -14.08 -3.29 -4.74
N GLY A 92 -13.73 -3.44 -6.02
CA GLY A 92 -13.79 -2.35 -6.98
C GLY A 92 -12.65 -1.35 -6.84
N ILE A 93 -11.59 -1.71 -6.13
CA ILE A 93 -10.44 -0.84 -5.93
C ILE A 93 -9.50 -0.99 -7.13
N LYS A 94 -8.93 0.11 -7.60
CA LYS A 94 -8.13 0.13 -8.83
C LYS A 94 -6.66 0.48 -8.64
N LYS A 95 -6.19 0.63 -7.40
CA LYS A 95 -4.82 1.00 -7.12
C LYS A 95 -4.25 0.13 -6.01
N VAL A 96 -3.12 -0.54 -6.29
CA VAL A 96 -2.42 -1.33 -5.28
C VAL A 96 -0.94 -1.02 -5.29
N TRP A 97 -0.35 -1.14 -4.12
CA TRP A 97 1.10 -1.06 -3.93
C TRP A 97 1.54 -2.38 -3.33
N LEU A 98 2.24 -3.18 -4.13
CA LEU A 98 2.83 -4.42 -3.64
C LEU A 98 4.17 -4.05 -3.02
N GLN A 99 4.20 -4.00 -1.70
CA GLN A 99 5.41 -3.60 -0.97
C GLN A 99 6.57 -4.51 -1.36
N GLN A 100 7.77 -3.92 -1.41
CA GLN A 100 8.98 -4.65 -1.78
C GLN A 100 9.07 -5.97 -1.00
N GLY A 101 9.17 -7.07 -1.71
CA GLY A 101 9.18 -8.41 -1.12
C GLY A 101 7.83 -9.12 -1.14
N SER A 102 6.74 -8.41 -1.46
CA SER A 102 5.40 -9.03 -1.54
C SER A 102 4.98 -9.33 -2.98
N GLN A 103 5.73 -8.85 -3.96
CA GLN A 103 5.35 -9.02 -5.36
C GLN A 103 5.41 -10.48 -5.79
N SER A 104 4.51 -10.83 -6.69
CA SER A 104 4.53 -12.11 -7.38
C SER A 104 4.08 -11.88 -8.81
N ASP A 105 4.59 -12.70 -9.72
CA ASP A 105 4.23 -12.57 -11.14
C ASP A 105 2.73 -12.78 -11.34
N GLU A 106 2.14 -13.73 -10.62
CA GLU A 106 0.72 -14.02 -10.70
C GLU A 106 -0.11 -12.82 -10.28
N ALA A 107 0.29 -12.15 -9.19
CA ALA A 107 -0.44 -10.98 -8.70
C ALA A 107 -0.32 -9.82 -9.69
N ILE A 108 0.87 -9.59 -10.21
CA ILE A 108 1.11 -8.51 -11.18
C ILE A 108 0.29 -8.74 -12.45
N ASN A 109 0.32 -9.97 -12.96
CA ASN A 109 -0.44 -10.33 -14.15
C ASN A 109 -1.93 -10.17 -13.93
N TYR A 110 -2.41 -10.58 -12.78
CA TYR A 110 -3.82 -10.42 -12.43
C TYR A 110 -4.24 -8.95 -12.44
N CYS A 111 -3.40 -8.07 -11.87
CA CYS A 111 -3.67 -6.64 -11.87
C CYS A 111 -3.74 -6.09 -13.30
N GLU A 112 -2.79 -6.47 -14.15
CA GLU A 112 -2.79 -6.03 -15.55
C GLU A 112 -4.04 -6.47 -16.29
N GLU A 113 -4.45 -7.72 -16.09
CA GLU A 113 -5.62 -8.28 -16.77
C GLU A 113 -6.93 -7.64 -16.31
N ASN A 114 -6.96 -7.07 -15.11
CA ASN A 114 -8.17 -6.50 -14.52
C ASN A 114 -8.15 -4.98 -14.42
N GLY A 115 -7.20 -4.32 -15.06
CA GLY A 115 -7.15 -2.87 -15.10
C GLY A 115 -6.83 -2.22 -13.75
N ILE A 116 -6.07 -2.92 -12.91
CA ILE A 116 -5.65 -2.40 -11.61
C ILE A 116 -4.25 -1.81 -11.74
N ASP A 117 -4.09 -0.55 -11.36
CA ASP A 117 -2.79 0.11 -11.34
C ASP A 117 -1.95 -0.52 -10.24
N CYS A 118 -0.83 -1.12 -10.61
CA CYS A 118 -0.02 -1.89 -9.68
C CYS A 118 1.41 -1.33 -9.60
N ILE A 119 1.80 -0.95 -8.40
CA ILE A 119 3.17 -0.54 -8.11
C ILE A 119 3.85 -1.72 -7.43
N SER A 120 5.03 -2.10 -7.89
CA SER A 120 5.78 -3.23 -7.33
C SER A 120 7.27 -2.92 -7.28
N ASN A 121 7.99 -3.68 -6.48
CA ASN A 121 9.44 -3.54 -6.31
C ASN A 121 9.87 -2.20 -5.71
N GLU A 122 8.95 -1.48 -5.07
CA GLU A 122 9.22 -0.19 -4.44
C GLU A 122 8.78 -0.23 -2.99
N CYS A 123 9.51 0.50 -2.13
CA CYS A 123 9.12 0.64 -0.74
C CYS A 123 8.34 1.94 -0.56
N ILE A 124 7.09 1.84 -0.12
CA ILE A 124 6.23 3.02 0.01
C ILE A 124 6.80 4.06 0.98
N LEU A 125 7.56 3.62 1.99
CA LEU A 125 8.16 4.55 2.95
C LEU A 125 9.22 5.46 2.32
N MET A 126 9.75 5.08 1.16
CA MET A 126 10.68 5.93 0.43
C MET A 126 9.98 7.13 -0.21
N PHE A 127 8.68 7.04 -0.42
CA PHE A 127 7.91 8.05 -1.13
C PHE A 127 6.99 8.85 -0.23
N ALA A 128 6.56 8.27 0.89
CA ALA A 128 5.59 8.87 1.80
C ALA A 128 6.25 9.50 3.02
N GLN A 129 7.15 10.48 2.83
CA GLN A 129 7.87 11.13 3.92
C GLN A 129 7.02 12.18 4.64
N PRO A 130 7.16 12.31 5.98
CA PRO A 130 6.19 13.07 6.78
C PRO A 130 6.27 14.59 6.69
N SER A 131 7.44 15.21 6.53
CA SER A 131 7.53 16.66 6.60
C SER A 131 7.64 17.28 5.23
N ALA A 132 7.15 18.53 5.08
CA ALA A 132 7.25 19.25 3.84
C ALA A 132 8.71 19.44 3.41
N PHE A 133 9.58 19.67 4.38
CA PHE A 133 11.02 19.79 4.10
C PHE A 133 11.58 18.48 3.54
N ILE A 134 11.34 17.39 4.25
CA ILE A 134 11.80 16.07 3.80
C ILE A 134 11.17 15.72 2.46
N HIS A 135 9.92 16.11 2.27
CA HIS A 135 9.22 15.85 1.02
C HIS A 135 9.91 16.53 -0.17
N ARG A 136 10.29 17.80 0.00
CA ARG A 136 11.00 18.52 -1.06
C ARG A 136 12.39 17.95 -1.30
N ALA A 137 13.11 17.66 -0.23
CA ALA A 137 14.42 17.04 -0.32
C ALA A 137 14.32 15.68 -1.00
N HIS A 138 13.29 14.94 -0.71
CA HIS A 138 13.04 13.64 -1.30
C HIS A 138 12.84 13.75 -2.82
N LYS A 139 12.06 14.72 -3.26
CA LYS A 139 11.86 14.95 -4.69
C LYS A 139 13.18 15.29 -5.39
N TRP A 140 13.99 16.10 -4.74
CA TRP A 140 15.30 16.46 -5.28
C TRP A 140 16.19 15.23 -5.41
N VAL A 141 16.23 14.39 -4.38
CA VAL A 141 17.00 13.17 -4.38
C VAL A 141 16.54 12.24 -5.50
N TRP A 142 15.24 12.13 -5.73
CA TRP A 142 14.72 11.33 -6.82
C TRP A 142 15.27 11.80 -8.16
N GLY A 143 15.27 13.10 -8.38
CA GLY A 143 15.78 13.65 -9.62
C GLY A 143 17.26 13.37 -9.82
N VAL A 144 18.06 13.50 -8.75
CA VAL A 144 19.51 13.31 -8.81
C VAL A 144 19.88 11.85 -9.03
N PHE A 145 19.26 10.94 -8.32
CA PHE A 145 19.65 9.54 -8.38
C PHE A 145 18.97 8.74 -9.47
N GLY A 146 18.02 9.33 -10.17
CA GLY A 146 17.30 8.60 -11.21
C GLY A 146 16.55 7.39 -10.71
N LYS A 147 16.19 7.38 -9.42
CA LYS A 147 15.48 6.26 -8.80
C LYS A 147 13.96 6.41 -8.84
N LEU A 148 13.48 7.45 -9.45
CA LEU A 148 12.06 7.65 -9.60
C LEU A 148 11.48 6.59 -10.51
N PRO A 149 10.29 6.09 -10.20
CA PRO A 149 9.59 5.19 -11.12
C PRO A 149 9.38 5.89 -12.46
N GLN A 150 9.52 5.13 -13.51
CA GLN A 150 9.39 5.65 -14.88
C GLN A 150 8.00 5.46 -15.43
#